data_a1da247752ac8592aff3095447d6858c
#
_entry.id   a1da247752ac8592aff3095447d6858c
#
_cell.length_a   1.000
_cell.length_b   1.000
_cell.length_c   1.000
_cell.angle_alpha   90.00
_cell.angle_beta   90.00
_cell.angle_gamma   90.00
#
_symmetry.space_group_name_H-M   'P 1'
#
loop_
_entity.id
_entity.type
_entity.pdbx_description
1 polymer ?
#
loop_
_entity_poly.entity_id
_entity_poly.type
_entity_poly.pdbx_seq_one_letter_code
_entity_poly.pdbx_strand_id
1 'polypeptide(L)'
;MKPGFNTNGLAFHRWDDALRLIAETGFTSAGITVDHYTLNPFAPGLPQQMAAMQQLLQECQLSTVIETGARFLLDPRVKHEPTLVSPSAEERERRIDFLKRCVDLAAALQSDAVSFWAGQLKADLPRVEALNRLAAGCREVIDYAADKEVRLAFEPEPGMLIETLADFEELLTLVDHPCFGLTVDIGHLQCMGELPISEYLNPWRERIFNIHIEDMRQGEHDHLRFGEGEIDFNDVFAGFRQIDYQGGLHVELSRHSHMAPDILRESFAFLQQHLQTG
;
A
#
# COMPACT_ATOMS: atom_id res chain seq x y z
N MET A 1 -5.11 15.29 6.63
CA MET A 1 -5.39 13.89 6.20
C MET A 1 -6.32 13.91 4.99
N LYS A 2 -6.08 13.06 3.99
CA LYS A 2 -6.86 12.94 2.77
C LYS A 2 -7.65 11.63 2.81
N PRO A 3 -9.00 11.62 2.82
CA PRO A 3 -9.73 10.36 2.69
C PRO A 3 -9.40 9.72 1.35
N GLY A 4 -9.03 8.46 1.37
CA GLY A 4 -8.57 7.69 0.20
C GLY A 4 -9.19 6.30 0.15
N PHE A 5 -9.12 5.66 -1.02
CA PHE A 5 -9.61 4.31 -1.24
C PHE A 5 -8.71 3.53 -2.20
N ASN A 6 -8.40 2.27 -1.87
CA ASN A 6 -7.59 1.40 -2.73
C ASN A 6 -8.43 0.81 -3.86
N THR A 7 -7.95 0.92 -5.10
CA THR A 7 -8.67 0.41 -6.30
C THR A 7 -8.79 -1.12 -6.31
N ASN A 8 -8.05 -1.85 -5.47
CA ASN A 8 -8.25 -3.29 -5.28
C ASN A 8 -9.65 -3.63 -4.73
N GLY A 9 -10.28 -2.70 -4.00
CA GLY A 9 -11.68 -2.78 -3.57
C GLY A 9 -12.72 -2.53 -4.68
N LEU A 10 -12.29 -2.13 -5.88
CA LEU A 10 -13.11 -1.97 -7.09
C LEU A 10 -12.67 -2.89 -8.23
N ALA A 11 -12.14 -4.07 -7.93
CA ALA A 11 -11.50 -4.97 -8.88
C ALA A 11 -12.40 -5.42 -10.05
N PHE A 12 -13.73 -5.28 -9.94
CA PHE A 12 -14.69 -5.62 -11.00
C PHE A 12 -15.11 -4.42 -11.85
N HIS A 13 -14.61 -3.23 -11.54
CA HIS A 13 -14.84 -2.03 -12.34
C HIS A 13 -13.69 -1.80 -13.33
N ARG A 14 -13.98 -1.10 -14.41
CA ARG A 14 -12.91 -0.53 -15.23
C ARG A 14 -12.16 0.51 -14.40
N TRP A 15 -10.87 0.67 -14.65
CA TRP A 15 -10.04 1.57 -13.87
C TRP A 15 -10.53 3.03 -13.88
N ASP A 16 -11.05 3.50 -15.02
CA ASP A 16 -11.59 4.86 -15.19
C ASP A 16 -12.92 5.05 -14.45
N ASP A 17 -13.81 4.07 -14.46
CA ASP A 17 -15.05 4.07 -13.68
C ASP A 17 -14.75 3.99 -12.18
N ALA A 18 -13.76 3.18 -11.77
CA ALA A 18 -13.35 3.07 -10.38
C ALA A 18 -12.88 4.42 -9.81
N LEU A 19 -12.00 5.14 -10.52
CA LEU A 19 -11.51 6.45 -10.08
C LEU A 19 -12.61 7.50 -10.03
N ARG A 20 -13.55 7.50 -10.99
CA ARG A 20 -14.71 8.40 -10.95
C ARG A 20 -15.60 8.13 -9.75
N LEU A 21 -15.91 6.86 -9.47
CA LEU A 21 -16.72 6.49 -8.30
C LEU A 21 -16.06 6.88 -6.98
N ILE A 22 -14.74 6.72 -6.85
CA ILE A 22 -13.95 7.18 -5.70
C ILE A 22 -14.15 8.70 -5.54
N ALA A 23 -13.91 9.48 -6.59
CA ALA A 23 -14.03 10.94 -6.54
C ALA A 23 -15.47 11.42 -6.30
N GLU A 24 -16.46 10.83 -6.98
CA GLU A 24 -17.89 11.16 -6.84
C GLU A 24 -18.42 10.88 -5.41
N THR A 25 -17.82 9.89 -4.72
CA THR A 25 -18.15 9.62 -3.33
C THR A 25 -17.60 10.69 -2.38
N GLY A 26 -16.56 11.41 -2.79
CA GLY A 26 -15.94 12.49 -2.01
C GLY A 26 -14.52 12.19 -1.52
N PHE A 27 -13.95 11.05 -1.89
CA PHE A 27 -12.54 10.76 -1.63
C PHE A 27 -11.64 11.70 -2.43
N THR A 28 -10.48 12.01 -1.88
CA THR A 28 -9.50 12.93 -2.47
C THR A 28 -8.14 12.26 -2.77
N SER A 29 -8.05 10.97 -2.50
CA SER A 29 -6.86 10.15 -2.80
C SER A 29 -7.28 8.75 -3.26
N ALA A 30 -6.44 8.11 -4.07
CA ALA A 30 -6.64 6.73 -4.53
C ALA A 30 -5.34 5.94 -4.46
N GLY A 31 -5.35 4.77 -3.81
CA GLY A 31 -4.30 3.77 -3.93
C GLY A 31 -4.52 2.97 -5.22
N ILE A 32 -3.66 3.18 -6.22
CA ILE A 32 -3.82 2.56 -7.53
C ILE A 32 -3.07 1.22 -7.56
N THR A 33 -3.81 0.13 -7.48
CA THR A 33 -3.25 -1.22 -7.60
C THR A 33 -2.87 -1.52 -9.03
N VAL A 34 -1.57 -1.74 -9.26
CA VAL A 34 -1.05 -2.17 -10.57
C VAL A 34 -1.48 -3.61 -10.83
N ASP A 35 -2.16 -3.83 -11.96
CA ASP A 35 -2.74 -5.11 -12.33
C ASP A 35 -2.79 -5.25 -13.87
N HIS A 36 -3.29 -6.38 -14.38
CA HIS A 36 -3.44 -6.65 -15.82
C HIS A 36 -4.19 -5.54 -16.57
N TYR A 37 -5.21 -4.95 -15.95
CA TYR A 37 -6.08 -3.95 -16.56
C TYR A 37 -5.77 -2.52 -16.12
N THR A 38 -4.91 -2.35 -15.10
CA THR A 38 -4.59 -1.06 -14.53
C THR A 38 -3.09 -0.88 -14.47
N LEU A 39 -2.58 0.03 -15.28
CA LEU A 39 -1.16 0.41 -15.34
C LEU A 39 -0.20 -0.78 -15.48
N ASN A 40 -0.59 -1.81 -16.25
CA ASN A 40 0.28 -2.94 -16.50
C ASN A 40 1.58 -2.48 -17.19
N PRO A 41 2.75 -2.53 -16.49
CA PRO A 41 3.99 -1.94 -17.01
C PRO A 41 4.61 -2.75 -18.15
N PHE A 42 4.02 -3.89 -18.48
CA PHE A 42 4.44 -4.77 -19.60
C PHE A 42 3.48 -4.71 -20.79
N ALA A 43 2.38 -3.96 -20.67
CA ALA A 43 1.41 -3.85 -21.76
C ALA A 43 1.82 -2.80 -22.80
N PRO A 44 1.68 -3.07 -24.10
CA PRO A 44 2.01 -2.09 -25.16
C PRO A 44 1.11 -0.85 -25.10
N GLY A 45 -0.08 -0.93 -24.51
CA GLY A 45 -1.03 0.19 -24.33
C GLY A 45 -0.75 1.09 -23.13
N LEU A 46 0.30 0.83 -22.35
CA LEU A 46 0.63 1.60 -21.15
C LEU A 46 0.73 3.13 -21.41
N PRO A 47 1.42 3.64 -22.46
CA PRO A 47 1.54 5.08 -22.64
C PRO A 47 0.19 5.78 -22.81
N GLN A 48 -0.74 5.15 -23.52
CA GLN A 48 -2.09 5.66 -23.73
C GLN A 48 -2.90 5.65 -22.43
N GLN A 49 -2.81 4.56 -21.66
CA GLN A 49 -3.48 4.46 -20.36
C GLN A 49 -2.92 5.48 -19.36
N MET A 50 -1.60 5.68 -19.34
CA MET A 50 -0.95 6.70 -18.51
C MET A 50 -1.46 8.10 -18.80
N ALA A 51 -1.50 8.50 -20.08
CA ALA A 51 -1.98 9.81 -20.48
C ALA A 51 -3.46 10.02 -20.08
N ALA A 52 -4.31 9.01 -20.31
CA ALA A 52 -5.71 9.05 -19.91
C ALA A 52 -5.89 9.11 -18.39
N MET A 53 -5.06 8.37 -17.64
CA MET A 53 -5.11 8.38 -16.18
C MET A 53 -4.65 9.72 -15.60
N GLN A 54 -3.57 10.31 -16.11
CA GLN A 54 -3.13 11.65 -15.71
C GLN A 54 -4.23 12.69 -15.87
N GLN A 55 -4.89 12.68 -17.03
CA GLN A 55 -6.02 13.58 -17.28
C GLN A 55 -7.17 13.34 -16.28
N LEU A 56 -7.56 12.08 -16.06
CA LEU A 56 -8.65 11.74 -15.16
C LEU A 56 -8.36 12.12 -13.71
N LEU A 57 -7.13 11.88 -13.23
CA LEU A 57 -6.72 12.26 -11.88
C LEU A 57 -6.78 13.79 -11.68
N GLN A 58 -6.39 14.58 -12.69
CA GLN A 58 -6.52 16.02 -12.65
C GLN A 58 -7.99 16.47 -12.64
N GLU A 59 -8.84 15.88 -13.52
CA GLU A 59 -10.27 16.16 -13.57
C GLU A 59 -10.97 15.86 -12.24
N CYS A 60 -10.60 14.75 -11.61
CA CYS A 60 -11.16 14.29 -10.34
C CYS A 60 -10.48 14.91 -9.11
N GLN A 61 -9.40 15.63 -9.28
CA GLN A 61 -8.57 16.20 -8.18
C GLN A 61 -8.11 15.14 -7.17
N LEU A 62 -7.74 13.95 -7.65
CA LEU A 62 -7.25 12.85 -6.82
C LEU A 62 -5.71 12.87 -6.74
N SER A 63 -5.17 12.83 -5.51
CA SER A 63 -3.78 12.39 -5.27
C SER A 63 -3.72 10.86 -5.30
N THR A 64 -2.52 10.29 -5.44
CA THR A 64 -2.37 8.83 -5.59
C THR A 64 -1.19 8.26 -4.84
N VAL A 65 -1.31 6.96 -4.52
CA VAL A 65 -0.21 6.06 -4.18
C VAL A 65 -0.25 4.89 -5.17
N ILE A 66 0.89 4.37 -5.58
CA ILE A 66 0.98 3.17 -6.41
C ILE A 66 1.11 1.95 -5.51
N GLU A 67 0.15 1.02 -5.64
CA GLU A 67 0.09 -0.24 -4.89
C GLU A 67 0.61 -1.40 -5.74
N THR A 68 1.60 -2.15 -5.23
CA THR A 68 2.35 -3.13 -6.01
C THR A 68 1.94 -4.58 -5.75
N GLY A 69 0.74 -4.83 -5.29
CA GLY A 69 0.25 -6.19 -5.01
C GLY A 69 0.38 -7.16 -6.19
N ALA A 70 0.27 -6.64 -7.42
CA ALA A 70 0.48 -7.33 -8.70
C ALA A 70 -0.36 -8.62 -8.92
N ARG A 71 -0.95 -9.17 -7.87
CA ARG A 71 -1.77 -10.40 -7.93
C ARG A 71 -1.14 -11.48 -8.81
N PHE A 72 -1.67 -11.76 -9.99
CA PHE A 72 -1.17 -12.76 -10.95
C PHE A 72 -0.42 -12.13 -12.15
N LEU A 73 -0.05 -10.85 -12.07
CA LEU A 73 0.61 -10.14 -13.17
C LEU A 73 1.99 -10.71 -13.51
N LEU A 74 2.76 -11.07 -12.50
CA LEU A 74 4.12 -11.59 -12.67
C LEU A 74 4.16 -13.11 -12.81
N ASP A 75 3.29 -13.83 -12.14
CA ASP A 75 3.11 -15.27 -12.30
C ASP A 75 1.60 -15.59 -12.39
N PRO A 76 1.14 -16.21 -13.51
CA PRO A 76 -0.26 -16.53 -13.69
C PRO A 76 -0.75 -17.71 -12.84
N ARG A 77 0.15 -18.41 -12.14
CA ARG A 77 -0.15 -19.60 -11.33
C ARG A 77 -0.11 -19.35 -9.84
N VAL A 78 0.78 -18.42 -9.40
CA VAL A 78 1.01 -18.16 -7.98
C VAL A 78 0.82 -16.68 -7.69
N LYS A 79 -0.21 -16.39 -6.88
CA LYS A 79 -0.57 -15.03 -6.50
C LYS A 79 0.60 -14.33 -5.81
N HIS A 80 0.90 -13.11 -6.22
CA HIS A 80 1.92 -12.22 -5.66
C HIS A 80 3.38 -12.65 -5.89
N GLU A 81 3.63 -13.79 -6.51
CA GLU A 81 5.00 -14.23 -6.86
C GLU A 81 5.43 -13.70 -8.26
N PRO A 82 6.75 -13.56 -8.49
CA PRO A 82 7.83 -13.66 -7.50
C PRO A 82 7.91 -12.44 -6.59
N THR A 83 8.64 -12.60 -5.47
CA THR A 83 8.91 -11.56 -4.47
C THR A 83 10.40 -11.27 -4.34
N LEU A 84 10.78 -10.28 -3.51
CA LEU A 84 12.18 -9.96 -3.22
C LEU A 84 12.92 -11.06 -2.46
N VAL A 85 12.19 -12.02 -1.87
CA VAL A 85 12.75 -13.16 -1.13
C VAL A 85 12.64 -14.49 -1.88
N SER A 86 12.17 -14.49 -3.12
CA SER A 86 12.05 -15.70 -3.95
C SER A 86 13.38 -16.45 -4.05
N PRO A 87 13.35 -17.81 -4.16
CA PRO A 87 14.54 -18.64 -4.15
C PRO A 87 15.54 -18.30 -5.24
N SER A 88 15.09 -18.15 -6.49
CA SER A 88 15.98 -17.89 -7.61
C SER A 88 16.33 -16.40 -7.75
N ALA A 89 17.56 -16.13 -8.20
CA ALA A 89 18.00 -14.74 -8.47
C ALA A 89 17.17 -14.12 -9.60
N GLU A 90 16.88 -14.87 -10.65
CA GLU A 90 16.08 -14.42 -11.79
C GLU A 90 14.66 -13.99 -11.37
N GLU A 91 14.04 -14.71 -10.43
CA GLU A 91 12.74 -14.35 -9.88
C GLU A 91 12.81 -13.04 -9.10
N ARG A 92 13.85 -12.86 -8.27
CA ARG A 92 14.05 -11.61 -7.53
C ARG A 92 14.31 -10.42 -8.45
N GLU A 93 15.16 -10.60 -9.50
CA GLU A 93 15.41 -9.56 -10.51
C GLU A 93 14.12 -9.15 -11.24
N ARG A 94 13.25 -10.11 -11.54
CA ARG A 94 11.95 -9.84 -12.15
C ARG A 94 11.03 -9.02 -11.23
N ARG A 95 11.07 -9.26 -9.92
CA ARG A 95 10.33 -8.42 -8.93
C ARG A 95 10.97 -7.03 -8.83
N ILE A 96 12.29 -6.91 -8.83
CA ILE A 96 13.01 -5.64 -8.82
C ILE A 96 12.67 -4.82 -10.08
N ASP A 97 12.71 -5.42 -11.27
CA ASP A 97 12.31 -4.75 -12.53
C ASP A 97 10.87 -4.23 -12.45
N PHE A 98 9.95 -5.05 -11.93
CA PHE A 98 8.57 -4.63 -11.74
C PHE A 98 8.45 -3.43 -10.79
N LEU A 99 9.13 -3.45 -9.64
CA LEU A 99 9.11 -2.34 -8.68
C LEU A 99 9.72 -1.06 -9.28
N LYS A 100 10.82 -1.15 -10.03
CA LYS A 100 11.41 -0.01 -10.75
C LYS A 100 10.42 0.58 -11.77
N ARG A 101 9.65 -0.25 -12.48
CA ARG A 101 8.57 0.22 -13.37
C ARG A 101 7.43 0.88 -12.59
N CYS A 102 7.10 0.39 -11.39
CA CYS A 102 6.13 1.06 -10.52
C CYS A 102 6.63 2.43 -10.04
N VAL A 103 7.92 2.58 -9.81
CA VAL A 103 8.56 3.89 -9.57
C VAL A 103 8.40 4.81 -10.77
N ASP A 104 8.58 4.32 -12.02
CA ASP A 104 8.34 5.12 -13.23
C ASP A 104 6.89 5.58 -13.33
N LEU A 105 5.93 4.70 -12.99
CA LEU A 105 4.51 5.05 -12.93
C LEU A 105 4.25 6.15 -11.89
N ALA A 106 4.79 5.99 -10.69
CA ALA A 106 4.64 6.96 -9.61
C ALA A 106 5.22 8.33 -9.98
N ALA A 107 6.43 8.37 -10.55
CA ALA A 107 7.06 9.60 -11.02
C ALA A 107 6.20 10.30 -12.08
N ALA A 108 5.70 9.55 -13.07
CA ALA A 108 4.86 10.10 -14.14
C ALA A 108 3.51 10.60 -13.65
N LEU A 109 2.88 9.94 -12.67
CA LEU A 109 1.60 10.33 -12.08
C LEU A 109 1.76 11.32 -10.92
N GLN A 110 2.97 11.65 -10.52
CA GLN A 110 3.27 12.47 -9.33
C GLN A 110 2.63 11.89 -8.05
N SER A 111 2.68 10.55 -7.94
CA SER A 111 2.13 9.84 -6.79
C SER A 111 2.92 10.11 -5.51
N ASP A 112 2.23 10.13 -4.37
CA ASP A 112 2.82 10.42 -3.05
C ASP A 112 3.87 9.35 -2.65
N ALA A 113 3.67 8.07 -3.06
CA ALA A 113 4.60 6.96 -2.82
C ALA A 113 4.32 5.75 -3.75
N VAL A 114 5.24 4.76 -3.68
CA VAL A 114 5.02 3.38 -4.14
C VAL A 114 5.00 2.47 -2.91
N SER A 115 3.87 1.79 -2.67
CA SER A 115 3.69 0.84 -1.58
C SER A 115 4.07 -0.58 -2.02
N PHE A 116 4.82 -1.30 -1.19
CA PHE A 116 5.23 -2.68 -1.43
C PHE A 116 5.63 -3.41 -0.15
N TRP A 117 5.69 -4.74 -0.20
CA TRP A 117 5.97 -5.63 0.93
C TRP A 117 7.07 -6.67 0.61
N ALA A 118 7.50 -7.44 1.64
CA ALA A 118 8.63 -8.36 1.55
C ALA A 118 8.38 -9.59 0.66
N GLY A 119 7.24 -10.22 0.83
CA GLY A 119 6.96 -11.60 0.45
C GLY A 119 7.11 -12.60 1.61
N GLN A 120 6.50 -13.77 1.45
CA GLN A 120 6.49 -14.82 2.47
C GLN A 120 7.86 -15.48 2.63
N LEU A 121 8.27 -15.71 3.89
CA LEU A 121 9.43 -16.55 4.18
C LEU A 121 9.13 -18.01 3.81
N LYS A 122 9.90 -18.55 2.86
CA LYS A 122 9.78 -19.97 2.50
C LYS A 122 10.44 -20.84 3.57
N ALA A 123 9.83 -21.99 3.89
CA ALA A 123 10.20 -22.84 5.03
C ALA A 123 11.64 -23.33 5.05
N ASP A 124 12.28 -23.46 3.90
CA ASP A 124 13.66 -23.95 3.72
C ASP A 124 14.70 -22.80 3.64
N LEU A 125 14.28 -21.53 3.72
CA LEU A 125 15.16 -20.38 3.67
C LEU A 125 15.39 -19.81 5.10
N PRO A 126 16.65 -19.79 5.58
CA PRO A 126 16.96 -19.16 6.86
C PRO A 126 16.57 -17.66 6.86
N ARG A 127 15.97 -17.18 7.96
CA ARG A 127 15.52 -15.78 8.08
C ARG A 127 16.62 -14.77 7.76
N VAL A 128 17.84 -14.99 8.22
CA VAL A 128 19.00 -14.09 7.96
C VAL A 128 19.28 -14.01 6.45
N GLU A 129 19.24 -15.13 5.74
CA GLU A 129 19.44 -15.14 4.29
C GLU A 129 18.30 -14.45 3.55
N ALA A 130 17.05 -14.68 3.98
CA ALA A 130 15.89 -14.00 3.43
C ALA A 130 15.98 -12.47 3.63
N LEU A 131 16.37 -12.02 4.82
CA LEU A 131 16.56 -10.61 5.12
C LEU A 131 17.68 -9.98 4.28
N ASN A 132 18.78 -10.69 4.06
CA ASN A 132 19.86 -10.22 3.17
C ASN A 132 19.38 -10.08 1.71
N ARG A 133 18.58 -11.03 1.21
CA ARG A 133 17.98 -10.95 -0.13
C ARG A 133 17.03 -9.76 -0.24
N LEU A 134 16.15 -9.60 0.74
CA LEU A 134 15.23 -8.48 0.80
C LEU A 134 15.98 -7.14 0.79
N ALA A 135 16.98 -6.99 1.69
CA ALA A 135 17.79 -5.77 1.79
C ALA A 135 18.54 -5.46 0.48
N ALA A 136 19.07 -6.48 -0.20
CA ALA A 136 19.74 -6.30 -1.48
C ALA A 136 18.76 -5.76 -2.55
N GLY A 137 17.59 -6.39 -2.67
CA GLY A 137 16.55 -5.93 -3.60
C GLY A 137 16.02 -4.54 -3.26
N CYS A 138 15.79 -4.25 -1.98
CA CYS A 138 15.38 -2.93 -1.52
C CYS A 138 16.39 -1.85 -1.92
N ARG A 139 17.71 -2.07 -1.71
CA ARG A 139 18.73 -1.08 -2.09
C ARG A 139 18.67 -0.72 -3.57
N GLU A 140 18.54 -1.72 -4.46
CA GLU A 140 18.44 -1.45 -5.89
C GLU A 140 17.20 -0.64 -6.27
N VAL A 141 16.06 -0.87 -5.61
CA VAL A 141 14.84 -0.11 -5.85
C VAL A 141 14.93 1.28 -5.22
N ILE A 142 15.54 1.39 -4.03
CA ILE A 142 15.78 2.66 -3.33
C ILE A 142 16.66 3.60 -4.16
N ASP A 143 17.80 3.10 -4.66
CA ASP A 143 18.71 3.89 -5.50
C ASP A 143 17.97 4.42 -6.74
N TYR A 144 17.18 3.56 -7.39
CA TYR A 144 16.40 3.94 -8.56
C TYR A 144 15.29 4.96 -8.25
N ALA A 145 14.62 4.82 -7.11
CA ALA A 145 13.56 5.72 -6.66
C ALA A 145 14.10 7.09 -6.23
N ALA A 146 15.27 7.10 -5.57
CA ALA A 146 15.93 8.32 -5.13
C ALA A 146 16.32 9.21 -6.31
N ASP A 147 16.83 8.63 -7.40
CA ASP A 147 17.15 9.36 -8.65
C ASP A 147 15.92 10.02 -9.30
N LYS A 148 14.70 9.55 -8.95
CA LYS A 148 13.42 10.04 -9.48
C LYS A 148 12.61 10.84 -8.45
N GLU A 149 13.16 11.05 -7.25
CA GLU A 149 12.49 11.73 -6.14
C GLU A 149 11.16 11.06 -5.71
N VAL A 150 11.06 9.72 -5.90
CA VAL A 150 9.89 8.91 -5.53
C VAL A 150 10.10 8.31 -4.14
N ARG A 151 9.09 8.40 -3.28
CA ARG A 151 9.09 7.72 -1.98
C ARG A 151 8.70 6.26 -2.12
N LEU A 152 9.34 5.41 -1.34
CA LEU A 152 9.04 3.99 -1.23
C LEU A 152 8.44 3.72 0.15
N ALA A 153 7.21 3.26 0.19
CA ALA A 153 6.45 2.96 1.39
C ALA A 153 6.39 1.44 1.58
N PHE A 154 7.24 0.92 2.47
CA PHE A 154 7.29 -0.50 2.79
C PHE A 154 6.18 -0.87 3.76
N GLU A 155 5.48 -1.95 3.51
CA GLU A 155 4.36 -2.42 4.31
C GLU A 155 4.72 -3.69 5.09
N PRO A 156 4.86 -3.62 6.42
CA PRO A 156 4.85 -4.81 7.25
C PRO A 156 3.49 -5.51 7.15
N GLU A 157 3.48 -6.81 6.80
CA GLU A 157 2.25 -7.54 6.54
C GLU A 157 2.24 -8.91 7.22
N PRO A 158 1.18 -9.27 7.97
CA PRO A 158 1.05 -10.55 8.64
C PRO A 158 1.24 -11.73 7.68
N GLY A 159 2.09 -12.70 8.05
CA GLY A 159 2.44 -13.85 7.20
C GLY A 159 3.59 -13.63 6.22
N MET A 160 4.15 -12.42 6.15
CA MET A 160 5.33 -12.09 5.34
C MET A 160 6.64 -12.21 6.15
N LEU A 161 7.81 -11.98 5.54
CA LEU A 161 9.10 -11.96 6.23
C LEU A 161 9.21 -10.81 7.24
N ILE A 162 8.58 -9.69 6.93
CA ILE A 162 8.48 -8.50 7.77
C ILE A 162 7.00 -8.33 8.11
N GLU A 163 6.64 -8.62 9.36
CA GLU A 163 5.24 -8.64 9.81
C GLU A 163 4.90 -7.47 10.74
N THR A 164 5.92 -6.94 11.44
CA THR A 164 5.75 -5.94 12.50
C THR A 164 6.61 -4.70 12.24
N LEU A 165 6.33 -3.60 12.95
CA LEU A 165 7.19 -2.41 12.93
C LEU A 165 8.59 -2.69 13.50
N ALA A 166 8.72 -3.63 14.44
CA ALA A 166 10.02 -4.08 14.94
C ALA A 166 10.82 -4.83 13.86
N ASP A 167 10.19 -5.68 13.04
CA ASP A 167 10.85 -6.30 11.90
C ASP A 167 11.27 -5.25 10.85
N PHE A 168 10.45 -4.23 10.63
CA PHE A 168 10.82 -3.12 9.74
C PHE A 168 12.02 -2.33 10.28
N GLU A 169 12.10 -2.11 11.59
CA GLU A 169 13.28 -1.49 12.22
C GLU A 169 14.55 -2.31 11.96
N GLU A 170 14.47 -3.64 12.05
CA GLU A 170 15.58 -4.53 11.67
C GLU A 170 15.99 -4.34 10.20
N LEU A 171 15.02 -4.32 9.27
CA LEU A 171 15.28 -4.08 7.86
C LEU A 171 15.91 -2.69 7.63
N LEU A 172 15.42 -1.67 8.32
CA LEU A 172 15.89 -0.29 8.19
C LEU A 172 17.38 -0.16 8.58
N THR A 173 17.89 -0.97 9.52
CA THR A 173 19.33 -0.99 9.84
C THR A 173 20.19 -1.39 8.65
N LEU A 174 19.64 -2.08 7.68
CA LEU A 174 20.34 -2.57 6.48
C LEU A 174 20.17 -1.64 5.26
N VAL A 175 19.06 -0.87 5.20
CA VAL A 175 18.68 -0.13 3.99
C VAL A 175 18.22 1.32 4.28
N ASP A 176 18.77 1.94 5.32
CA ASP A 176 18.36 3.31 5.71
C ASP A 176 18.57 4.33 4.60
N HIS A 177 17.48 4.96 4.16
CA HIS A 177 17.48 6.01 3.17
C HIS A 177 16.28 6.96 3.38
N PRO A 178 16.40 8.28 3.12
CA PRO A 178 15.30 9.22 3.33
C PRO A 178 14.05 8.95 2.49
N CYS A 179 14.18 8.37 1.29
CA CYS A 179 13.03 8.01 0.46
C CYS A 179 12.39 6.66 0.83
N PHE A 180 12.94 5.93 1.81
CA PHE A 180 12.42 4.64 2.27
C PHE A 180 11.71 4.80 3.62
N GLY A 181 10.42 4.52 3.65
CA GLY A 181 9.57 4.65 4.82
C GLY A 181 8.47 3.59 4.82
N LEU A 182 7.34 3.90 5.41
CA LEU A 182 6.27 2.95 5.72
C LEU A 182 4.98 3.25 4.95
N THR A 183 4.35 2.21 4.46
CA THR A 183 2.90 2.07 4.49
C THR A 183 2.55 1.45 5.83
N VAL A 184 1.79 2.16 6.66
CA VAL A 184 1.26 1.61 7.90
C VAL A 184 -0.17 1.16 7.65
N ASP A 185 -0.39 -0.15 7.72
CA ASP A 185 -1.72 -0.72 7.72
C ASP A 185 -2.21 -0.85 9.15
N ILE A 186 -3.32 -0.17 9.47
CA ILE A 186 -3.90 -0.11 10.82
C ILE A 186 -4.45 -1.48 11.24
N GLY A 187 -5.01 -2.22 10.30
CA GLY A 187 -5.47 -3.59 10.53
C GLY A 187 -4.30 -4.54 10.85
N HIS A 188 -3.16 -4.39 10.16
CA HIS A 188 -1.98 -5.20 10.44
C HIS A 188 -1.45 -4.97 11.84
N LEU A 189 -1.40 -3.71 12.33
CA LEU A 189 -1.04 -3.41 13.72
C LEU A 189 -2.00 -4.11 14.70
N GLN A 190 -3.31 -4.03 14.46
CA GLN A 190 -4.31 -4.74 15.26
C GLN A 190 -4.09 -6.26 15.22
N CYS A 191 -3.90 -6.83 14.04
CA CYS A 191 -3.68 -8.26 13.84
C CYS A 191 -2.47 -8.76 14.63
N MET A 192 -1.35 -8.02 14.58
CA MET A 192 -0.10 -8.36 15.23
C MET A 192 -0.05 -7.98 16.72
N GLY A 193 -1.07 -7.30 17.24
CA GLY A 193 -1.14 -6.89 18.65
C GLY A 193 -0.20 -5.72 18.98
N GLU A 194 0.16 -4.90 18.01
CA GLU A 194 0.92 -3.66 18.20
C GLU A 194 -0.03 -2.55 18.70
N LEU A 195 -0.39 -2.64 19.99
CA LEU A 195 -1.44 -1.84 20.66
C LEU A 195 -0.93 -1.11 21.91
N PRO A 196 -1.49 0.07 22.29
CA PRO A 196 -2.44 0.86 21.50
C PRO A 196 -1.80 1.42 20.23
N ILE A 197 -2.54 1.49 19.13
CA ILE A 197 -2.00 1.84 17.80
C ILE A 197 -1.33 3.21 17.80
N SER A 198 -1.91 4.19 18.49
CA SER A 198 -1.38 5.56 18.58
C SER A 198 0.07 5.62 19.08
N GLU A 199 0.48 4.73 19.98
CA GLU A 199 1.85 4.68 20.50
C GLU A 199 2.84 4.16 19.46
N TYR A 200 2.40 3.28 18.58
CA TYR A 200 3.23 2.72 17.50
C TYR A 200 3.42 3.67 16.31
N LEU A 201 2.57 4.68 16.14
CA LEU A 201 2.69 5.64 15.05
C LEU A 201 3.79 6.69 15.31
N ASN A 202 3.91 7.18 16.54
CA ASN A 202 4.75 8.33 16.86
C ASN A 202 6.24 8.15 16.55
N PRO A 203 6.89 7.01 16.80
CA PRO A 203 8.30 6.79 16.44
C PRO A 203 8.57 6.92 14.94
N TRP A 204 7.57 6.67 14.10
CA TRP A 204 7.67 6.58 12.65
C TRP A 204 7.11 7.79 11.90
N ARG A 205 6.64 8.83 12.61
CA ARG A 205 5.92 9.98 12.03
C ARG A 205 6.59 10.59 10.78
N GLU A 206 7.92 10.65 10.75
CA GLU A 206 8.68 11.22 9.63
C GLU A 206 8.85 10.22 8.45
N ARG A 207 8.49 8.96 8.67
CA ARG A 207 8.63 7.87 7.70
C ARG A 207 7.30 7.25 7.27
N ILE A 208 6.17 7.69 7.80
CA ILE A 208 4.85 7.23 7.35
C ILE A 208 4.50 7.99 6.07
N PHE A 209 4.59 7.30 4.94
CA PHE A 209 4.31 7.87 3.62
C PHE A 209 2.93 7.49 3.10
N ASN A 210 2.34 6.40 3.60
CA ASN A 210 1.01 5.91 3.26
C ASN A 210 0.37 5.26 4.48
N ILE A 211 -0.96 5.28 4.55
CA ILE A 211 -1.73 4.54 5.56
C ILE A 211 -2.83 3.76 4.85
N HIS A 212 -2.91 2.46 5.16
CA HIS A 212 -4.09 1.64 4.91
C HIS A 212 -4.98 1.60 6.14
N ILE A 213 -6.28 1.61 5.95
CA ILE A 213 -7.25 1.64 7.03
C ILE A 213 -8.51 0.84 6.69
N GLU A 214 -8.83 -0.10 7.53
CA GLU A 214 -10.05 -0.91 7.58
C GLU A 214 -10.24 -1.40 9.01
N ASP A 215 -11.17 -2.32 9.25
CA ASP A 215 -11.28 -2.97 10.56
C ASP A 215 -10.67 -4.38 10.50
N MET A 216 -10.19 -4.86 11.65
CA MET A 216 -9.54 -6.16 11.78
C MET A 216 -9.62 -6.69 13.21
N ARG A 217 -9.46 -8.01 13.40
CA ARG A 217 -9.37 -8.63 14.72
C ARG A 217 -7.94 -9.06 15.04
N GLN A 218 -7.62 -9.10 16.32
CA GLN A 218 -6.31 -9.57 16.74
C GLN A 218 -6.11 -11.05 16.35
N GLY A 219 -4.97 -11.34 15.69
CA GLY A 219 -4.61 -12.68 15.23
C GLY A 219 -5.36 -13.18 13.98
N GLU A 220 -6.25 -12.37 13.39
CA GLU A 220 -6.99 -12.73 12.18
C GLU A 220 -6.70 -11.71 11.07
N HIS A 221 -5.89 -12.08 10.08
CA HIS A 221 -5.59 -11.21 8.93
C HIS A 221 -6.76 -11.22 7.93
N ASP A 222 -7.80 -10.47 8.23
CA ASP A 222 -8.99 -10.31 7.39
C ASP A 222 -9.46 -8.85 7.37
N HIS A 223 -9.44 -8.23 6.20
CA HIS A 223 -9.86 -6.84 6.01
C HIS A 223 -11.37 -6.73 6.11
N LEU A 224 -11.86 -6.29 7.26
CA LEU A 224 -13.26 -6.17 7.63
C LEU A 224 -13.77 -4.75 7.39
N ARG A 225 -15.09 -4.63 7.20
CA ARG A 225 -15.75 -3.33 7.16
C ARG A 225 -15.67 -2.67 8.52
N PHE A 226 -15.63 -1.35 8.56
CA PHE A 226 -15.62 -0.58 9.80
C PHE A 226 -16.78 -0.99 10.72
N GLY A 227 -16.45 -1.35 11.97
CA GLY A 227 -17.37 -1.84 12.98
C GLY A 227 -17.58 -3.35 13.00
N GLU A 228 -16.91 -4.14 12.15
CA GLU A 228 -16.97 -5.60 12.15
C GLU A 228 -15.75 -6.25 12.85
N GLY A 229 -14.72 -5.45 13.17
CA GLY A 229 -13.50 -5.86 13.86
C GLY A 229 -13.43 -5.37 15.31
N GLU A 230 -12.21 -5.10 15.77
CA GLU A 230 -11.90 -4.77 17.17
C GLU A 230 -11.07 -3.48 17.32
N ILE A 231 -10.82 -2.74 16.23
CA ILE A 231 -9.95 -1.55 16.25
C ILE A 231 -10.61 -0.42 17.04
N ASP A 232 -9.87 0.17 18.00
CA ASP A 232 -10.26 1.43 18.63
C ASP A 232 -9.91 2.62 17.71
N PHE A 233 -10.83 2.99 16.86
CA PHE A 233 -10.65 4.12 15.94
C PHE A 233 -10.51 5.47 16.63
N ASN A 234 -10.96 5.63 17.89
CA ASN A 234 -10.70 6.86 18.65
C ASN A 234 -9.20 6.97 18.97
N ASP A 235 -8.55 5.88 19.36
CA ASP A 235 -7.10 5.82 19.57
C ASP A 235 -6.36 6.09 18.25
N VAL A 236 -6.74 5.41 17.17
CA VAL A 236 -6.13 5.56 15.83
C VAL A 236 -6.14 7.01 15.37
N PHE A 237 -7.30 7.66 15.36
CA PHE A 237 -7.41 9.04 14.89
C PHE A 237 -6.78 10.05 15.86
N ALA A 238 -6.71 9.75 17.16
CA ALA A 238 -5.91 10.53 18.11
C ALA A 238 -4.42 10.45 17.77
N GLY A 239 -3.92 9.24 17.44
CA GLY A 239 -2.56 9.03 16.98
C GLY A 239 -2.24 9.81 15.70
N PHE A 240 -3.10 9.76 14.68
CA PHE A 240 -2.92 10.53 13.44
C PHE A 240 -2.82 12.04 13.69
N ARG A 241 -3.66 12.59 14.59
CA ARG A 241 -3.57 14.00 14.97
C ARG A 241 -2.29 14.33 15.73
N GLN A 242 -1.86 13.44 16.64
CA GLN A 242 -0.63 13.61 17.41
C GLN A 242 0.61 13.71 16.53
N ILE A 243 0.68 12.93 15.46
CA ILE A 243 1.81 12.97 14.52
C ILE A 243 1.61 13.99 13.37
N ASP A 244 0.52 14.75 13.37
CA ASP A 244 0.15 15.71 12.31
C ASP A 244 0.18 15.06 10.90
N TYR A 245 -0.36 13.85 10.76
CA TYR A 245 -0.37 13.16 9.49
C TYR A 245 -1.23 13.88 8.46
N GLN A 246 -0.70 14.16 7.26
CA GLN A 246 -1.37 14.90 6.19
C GLN A 246 -1.59 14.07 4.92
N GLY A 247 -1.09 12.83 4.87
CA GLY A 247 -1.17 11.95 3.71
C GLY A 247 -2.54 11.31 3.50
N GLY A 248 -2.58 10.34 2.58
CA GLY A 248 -3.77 9.55 2.27
C GLY A 248 -4.08 8.51 3.35
N LEU A 249 -5.36 8.42 3.72
CA LEU A 249 -5.93 7.31 4.50
C LEU A 249 -6.68 6.42 3.53
N HIS A 250 -6.02 5.41 2.98
CA HIS A 250 -6.56 4.56 1.94
C HIS A 250 -7.31 3.37 2.55
N VAL A 251 -8.64 3.36 2.39
CA VAL A 251 -9.45 2.20 2.78
C VAL A 251 -9.08 1.00 1.93
N GLU A 252 -8.77 -0.15 2.55
CA GLU A 252 -8.41 -1.38 1.86
C GLU A 252 -9.39 -2.52 2.13
N LEU A 253 -10.37 -2.68 1.24
CA LEU A 253 -11.44 -3.68 1.34
C LEU A 253 -11.52 -4.53 0.07
N SER A 254 -10.42 -5.19 -0.29
CA SER A 254 -10.25 -5.92 -1.55
C SER A 254 -11.26 -7.06 -1.75
N ARG A 255 -11.74 -7.69 -0.67
CA ARG A 255 -12.72 -8.79 -0.73
C ARG A 255 -14.16 -8.31 -0.98
N HIS A 256 -14.41 -7.01 -0.86
CA HIS A 256 -15.74 -6.41 -0.98
C HIS A 256 -16.02 -5.79 -2.36
N SER A 257 -15.16 -6.04 -3.37
CA SER A 257 -15.29 -5.48 -4.72
C SER A 257 -16.65 -5.74 -5.39
N HIS A 258 -17.35 -6.80 -5.00
CA HIS A 258 -18.71 -7.12 -5.50
C HIS A 258 -19.79 -6.16 -4.96
N MET A 259 -19.49 -5.36 -3.94
CA MET A 259 -20.35 -4.37 -3.30
C MET A 259 -19.75 -2.96 -3.34
N ALA A 260 -18.74 -2.72 -4.18
CA ALA A 260 -17.91 -1.53 -4.14
C ALA A 260 -18.68 -0.19 -3.99
N PRO A 261 -19.79 0.10 -4.70
CA PRO A 261 -20.52 1.35 -4.54
C PRO A 261 -21.12 1.57 -3.15
N ASP A 262 -21.53 0.51 -2.45
CA ASP A 262 -22.03 0.60 -1.07
C ASP A 262 -20.88 0.78 -0.11
N ILE A 263 -19.81 0.00 -0.29
CA ILE A 263 -18.59 0.07 0.53
C ILE A 263 -17.93 1.45 0.44
N LEU A 264 -17.86 2.07 -0.73
CA LEU A 264 -17.36 3.44 -0.89
C LEU A 264 -18.15 4.42 -0.02
N ARG A 265 -19.50 4.40 -0.10
CA ARG A 265 -20.36 5.31 0.68
C ARG A 265 -20.23 5.11 2.19
N GLU A 266 -20.24 3.85 2.64
CA GLU A 266 -20.11 3.50 4.05
C GLU A 266 -18.74 3.92 4.61
N SER A 267 -17.66 3.58 3.90
CA SER A 267 -16.30 3.92 4.30
C SER A 267 -16.07 5.43 4.31
N PHE A 268 -16.59 6.15 3.32
CA PHE A 268 -16.47 7.59 3.29
C PHE A 268 -17.22 8.26 4.45
N ALA A 269 -18.45 7.81 4.73
CA ALA A 269 -19.23 8.32 5.86
C ALA A 269 -18.53 8.08 7.20
N PHE A 270 -17.91 6.90 7.38
CA PHE A 270 -17.13 6.59 8.56
C PHE A 270 -15.91 7.52 8.70
N LEU A 271 -15.10 7.68 7.66
CA LEU A 271 -13.93 8.57 7.70
C LEU A 271 -14.33 10.02 7.96
N GLN A 272 -15.41 10.51 7.34
CA GLN A 272 -15.88 11.87 7.56
C GLN A 272 -16.22 12.15 9.04
N GLN A 273 -16.86 11.22 9.74
CA GLN A 273 -17.18 11.37 11.16
C GLN A 273 -15.91 11.62 12.01
N HIS A 274 -14.84 10.88 11.73
CA HIS A 274 -13.58 10.99 12.47
C HIS A 274 -12.70 12.18 12.05
N LEU A 275 -12.78 12.59 10.78
CA LEU A 275 -12.01 13.72 10.26
C LEU A 275 -12.60 15.10 10.65
N GLN A 276 -13.92 15.18 10.91
CA GLN A 276 -14.60 16.43 11.28
C GLN A 276 -14.56 16.71 12.78
N THR A 277 -14.22 15.75 13.63
CA THR A 277 -14.20 15.86 15.09
C THR A 277 -12.87 16.36 15.66
N GLY A 278 -12.00 16.92 14.83
CA GLY A 278 -10.67 17.44 15.21
C GLY A 278 -10.53 18.94 15.11
#